data_ca6d3ca1f21425ecc1bc53ba342aebff
#
_entry.id   ca6d3ca1f21425ecc1bc53ba342aebff
#
_cell.length_a   1.000
_cell.length_b   1.000
_cell.length_c   1.000
_cell.angle_alpha   90.00
_cell.angle_beta   90.00
_cell.angle_gamma   90.00
#
_symmetry.space_group_name_H-M   'P 1'
#
loop_
_entity.id
_entity.type
_entity.pdbx_description
1 polymer ?
#
loop_
_entity_poly.entity_id
_entity_poly.type
_entity_poly.pdbx_seq_one_letter_code
_entity_poly.pdbx_strand_id
1 'polypeptide(L)'
;ELHKKGFQRVKIDGELYEFDSLPEIDKKKKHDIEVVVDRILLNDEIGNRLADSVETALNLSDGLVIVENFEMKNGKADNELFSSKFACPVSGFTIDEIEPRLFSFNNPYGACEECDGIGTDLSIDPNLVVPNKNLSINEDALAPWPVSRYGYFRNILKVVARKYKFSLDTPWKSLGKKIQNIVLYGSGETELKFTYDDGYEYERPFEGVINNLERRYLETESDWMRGRIERYQSEVRCHACNGFRLKETALAVKIDKLHIGEVCDKSIKELVIWFQKLEKKLTKKEKEIAFRILKELNERILFLNNVGLEYLTLSRGSGSLSGGESQRIRLASQIGSGLTGVLYVLDEPSIGLHQRDNERLLKTLKRLRDLGNTVIVVEHDEEAITTADHVVDLGPAAGVNGGRVVAEGNVTKIKKNQNSITGQYLSGKLKIEIPSNRRKALNNKYIEIIKAEGNNLKNVDCEIPLGTLTCITGVSGSGKSTLTINTLFKSVAQTLNGSRYTPAKHKEIKGLQELDKVIDIDQSPIGRTPRSNPATCLLYTSDAADEAKWVVLG
;
A
#
# COMPACT_ATOMS: atom_id res chain seq x y z
N GLU A 1 -31.44 3.33 -38.62
CA GLU A 1 -31.53 1.93 -38.16
C GLU A 1 -32.81 1.65 -37.41
N LEU A 2 -33.23 2.48 -36.44
CA LEU A 2 -34.43 2.30 -35.62
C LEU A 2 -35.72 2.31 -36.47
N HIS A 3 -35.82 3.24 -37.43
CA HIS A 3 -36.94 3.30 -38.39
C HIS A 3 -37.02 2.00 -39.26
N LYS A 4 -35.86 1.45 -39.66
CA LYS A 4 -35.82 0.15 -40.38
C LYS A 4 -36.26 -1.04 -39.53
N LYS A 5 -36.19 -0.93 -38.19
CA LYS A 5 -36.71 -1.93 -37.25
C LYS A 5 -38.20 -1.78 -36.93
N GLY A 6 -38.91 -0.81 -37.58
CA GLY A 6 -40.34 -0.64 -37.47
C GLY A 6 -40.82 0.34 -36.40
N PHE A 7 -39.92 1.04 -35.70
CA PHE A 7 -40.30 2.06 -34.73
C PHE A 7 -40.73 3.33 -35.45
N GLN A 8 -41.82 3.96 -34.98
CA GLN A 8 -42.42 5.11 -35.64
C GLN A 8 -42.12 6.43 -34.95
N ARG A 9 -41.76 6.40 -33.66
CA ARG A 9 -41.62 7.60 -32.83
C ARG A 9 -40.38 7.58 -31.97
N VAL A 10 -39.82 8.78 -31.78
CA VAL A 10 -38.64 9.02 -30.95
C VAL A 10 -38.88 10.28 -30.12
N LYS A 11 -38.37 10.28 -28.91
CA LYS A 11 -38.34 11.45 -28.04
C LYS A 11 -36.93 11.97 -27.99
N ILE A 12 -36.71 13.24 -28.30
CA ILE A 12 -35.41 13.89 -28.31
C ILE A 12 -35.47 15.07 -27.35
N ASP A 13 -34.57 15.07 -26.34
CA ASP A 13 -34.52 16.10 -25.29
C ASP A 13 -35.89 16.37 -24.63
N GLY A 14 -36.70 15.32 -24.49
CA GLY A 14 -38.02 15.40 -23.87
C GLY A 14 -39.18 15.69 -24.81
N GLU A 15 -38.93 16.03 -26.08
CA GLU A 15 -40.00 16.31 -27.09
C GLU A 15 -40.19 15.11 -28.03
N LEU A 16 -41.45 14.80 -28.35
CA LEU A 16 -41.85 13.66 -29.16
C LEU A 16 -41.88 14.01 -30.64
N TYR A 17 -41.20 13.21 -31.46
CA TYR A 17 -41.16 13.36 -32.93
C TYR A 17 -41.53 12.04 -33.63
N GLU A 18 -42.03 12.14 -34.84
CA GLU A 18 -42.15 11.00 -35.77
C GLU A 18 -40.86 10.91 -36.58
N PHE A 19 -40.43 9.67 -36.94
CA PHE A 19 -39.17 9.48 -37.67
C PHE A 19 -39.15 10.19 -39.04
N ASP A 20 -40.30 10.52 -39.59
CA ASP A 20 -40.45 11.26 -40.87
C ASP A 20 -40.26 12.78 -40.68
N SER A 21 -40.28 13.30 -39.45
CA SER A 21 -40.22 14.73 -39.13
C SER A 21 -39.24 15.06 -38.03
N LEU A 22 -38.02 14.50 -38.11
CA LEU A 22 -36.96 14.71 -37.11
C LEU A 22 -36.37 16.14 -37.22
N PRO A 23 -36.12 16.81 -36.09
CA PRO A 23 -35.42 18.09 -36.07
C PRO A 23 -33.92 17.91 -36.43
N GLU A 24 -33.28 18.98 -36.90
CA GLU A 24 -31.81 19.00 -37.02
C GLU A 24 -31.16 19.00 -35.64
N ILE A 25 -30.35 17.97 -35.38
CA ILE A 25 -29.65 17.78 -34.12
C ILE A 25 -28.24 18.36 -34.20
N ASP A 26 -27.86 19.20 -33.25
CA ASP A 26 -26.51 19.75 -33.13
C ASP A 26 -25.53 18.66 -32.64
N LYS A 27 -24.76 18.09 -33.55
CA LYS A 27 -23.77 17.02 -33.27
C LYS A 27 -22.71 17.38 -32.24
N LYS A 28 -22.59 18.66 -31.85
CA LYS A 28 -21.62 19.12 -30.84
C LYS A 28 -22.19 19.12 -29.43
N LYS A 29 -23.47 18.90 -29.26
CA LYS A 29 -24.15 18.82 -27.95
C LYS A 29 -24.52 17.38 -27.61
N LYS A 30 -24.61 17.07 -26.32
CA LYS A 30 -25.21 15.82 -25.85
C LYS A 30 -26.73 15.94 -25.94
N HIS A 31 -27.36 14.93 -26.49
CA HIS A 31 -28.83 14.84 -26.62
C HIS A 31 -29.30 13.55 -25.98
N ASP A 32 -30.44 13.61 -25.30
CA ASP A 32 -31.13 12.43 -24.80
C ASP A 32 -32.11 11.94 -25.88
N ILE A 33 -31.91 10.70 -26.34
CA ILE A 33 -32.72 10.11 -27.43
C ILE A 33 -33.39 8.84 -26.88
N GLU A 34 -34.71 8.88 -26.79
CA GLU A 34 -35.55 7.79 -26.31
C GLU A 34 -36.45 7.27 -27.45
N VAL A 35 -36.53 5.95 -27.62
CA VAL A 35 -37.41 5.34 -28.64
C VAL A 35 -38.71 4.89 -28.00
N VAL A 36 -39.82 5.30 -28.57
CA VAL A 36 -41.13 4.82 -28.13
C VAL A 36 -41.39 3.43 -28.73
N VAL A 37 -41.30 2.42 -27.88
CA VAL A 37 -41.49 1.02 -28.29
C VAL A 37 -42.96 0.69 -28.45
N ASP A 38 -43.81 1.08 -27.49
CA ASP A 38 -45.24 0.83 -27.52
C ASP A 38 -46.03 1.88 -26.73
N ARG A 39 -47.34 1.98 -27.00
CA ARG A 39 -48.33 2.75 -26.23
C ARG A 39 -49.44 1.81 -25.80
N ILE A 40 -49.54 1.58 -24.51
CA ILE A 40 -50.41 0.58 -23.93
C ILE A 40 -51.50 1.25 -23.10
N LEU A 41 -52.74 0.88 -23.33
CA LEU A 41 -53.86 1.20 -22.45
C LEU A 41 -54.00 0.07 -21.43
N LEU A 42 -53.95 0.44 -20.15
CA LEU A 42 -54.10 -0.53 -19.05
C LEU A 42 -55.56 -0.99 -18.98
N ASN A 43 -55.85 -2.19 -19.44
CA ASN A 43 -57.13 -2.88 -19.34
C ASN A 43 -56.89 -4.39 -19.07
N ASP A 44 -57.93 -5.12 -18.70
CA ASP A 44 -57.84 -6.54 -18.35
C ASP A 44 -57.44 -7.46 -19.54
N GLU A 45 -57.43 -6.93 -20.78
CA GLU A 45 -57.11 -7.68 -22.00
C GLU A 45 -55.65 -7.52 -22.47
N ILE A 46 -54.80 -6.82 -21.68
CA ILE A 46 -53.37 -6.55 -22.08
C ILE A 46 -52.58 -7.82 -22.37
N GLY A 47 -52.86 -8.92 -21.67
CA GLY A 47 -52.24 -10.22 -21.89
C GLY A 47 -50.70 -10.15 -21.88
N ASN A 48 -50.07 -10.79 -22.86
CA ASN A 48 -48.62 -10.84 -23.00
C ASN A 48 -48.01 -9.57 -23.64
N ARG A 49 -48.81 -8.66 -24.20
CA ARG A 49 -48.34 -7.48 -24.95
C ARG A 49 -47.43 -6.57 -24.11
N LEU A 50 -47.73 -6.38 -22.83
CA LEU A 50 -46.89 -5.61 -21.93
C LEU A 50 -45.52 -6.26 -21.76
N ALA A 51 -45.48 -7.57 -21.55
CA ALA A 51 -44.25 -8.33 -21.40
C ALA A 51 -43.37 -8.27 -22.66
N ASP A 52 -44.00 -8.47 -23.84
CA ASP A 52 -43.32 -8.41 -25.15
C ASP A 52 -42.74 -7.02 -25.43
N SER A 53 -43.49 -5.96 -25.09
CA SER A 53 -43.06 -4.57 -25.29
C SER A 53 -41.92 -4.20 -24.35
N VAL A 54 -41.98 -4.62 -23.07
CA VAL A 54 -40.88 -4.43 -22.09
C VAL A 54 -39.65 -5.20 -22.49
N GLU A 55 -39.78 -6.46 -22.93
CA GLU A 55 -38.65 -7.28 -23.40
C GLU A 55 -37.99 -6.64 -24.64
N THR A 56 -38.79 -6.15 -25.58
CA THR A 56 -38.31 -5.44 -26.78
C THR A 56 -37.55 -4.17 -26.38
N ALA A 57 -38.08 -3.38 -25.43
CA ALA A 57 -37.41 -2.17 -24.94
C ALA A 57 -36.10 -2.48 -24.25
N LEU A 58 -36.07 -3.47 -23.36
CA LEU A 58 -34.84 -3.92 -22.66
C LEU A 58 -33.75 -4.41 -23.63
N ASN A 59 -34.13 -5.17 -24.65
CA ASN A 59 -33.22 -5.65 -25.68
C ASN A 59 -32.68 -4.54 -26.59
N LEU A 60 -33.45 -3.48 -26.81
CA LEU A 60 -33.06 -2.36 -27.65
C LEU A 60 -32.08 -1.41 -26.96
N SER A 61 -32.25 -1.22 -25.66
CA SER A 61 -31.56 -0.24 -24.83
C SER A 61 -30.48 -0.85 -23.91
N ASP A 62 -30.10 -2.10 -24.11
CA ASP A 62 -29.17 -2.83 -23.27
C ASP A 62 -29.57 -2.88 -21.78
N GLY A 63 -30.89 -3.09 -21.59
CA GLY A 63 -31.45 -3.38 -20.27
C GLY A 63 -32.11 -2.22 -19.54
N LEU A 64 -32.39 -1.09 -20.21
CA LEU A 64 -33.10 0.04 -19.64
C LEU A 64 -34.47 0.22 -20.30
N VAL A 65 -35.51 0.56 -19.52
CA VAL A 65 -36.81 0.92 -20.03
C VAL A 65 -37.43 2.05 -19.19
N ILE A 66 -37.97 3.05 -19.86
CA ILE A 66 -38.72 4.14 -19.23
C ILE A 66 -40.21 3.89 -19.44
N VAL A 67 -40.95 3.90 -18.36
CA VAL A 67 -42.41 3.86 -18.39
C VAL A 67 -42.92 5.25 -18.08
N GLU A 68 -43.63 5.86 -19.05
CA GLU A 68 -44.20 7.20 -18.94
C GLU A 68 -45.73 7.12 -18.80
N ASN A 69 -46.26 7.71 -17.74
CA ASN A 69 -47.70 7.82 -17.58
C ASN A 69 -48.23 9.00 -18.40
N PHE A 70 -49.11 8.72 -19.35
CA PHE A 70 -49.67 9.71 -20.28
C PHE A 70 -50.79 10.56 -19.65
N GLU A 71 -51.38 10.15 -18.53
CA GLU A 71 -52.35 10.93 -17.79
C GLU A 71 -51.64 12.00 -16.95
N MET A 72 -51.63 13.23 -17.44
CA MET A 72 -51.05 14.37 -16.74
C MET A 72 -51.77 14.64 -15.42
N LYS A 73 -51.19 14.21 -14.29
CA LYS A 73 -51.50 14.81 -12.98
C LYS A 73 -50.48 15.94 -12.75
N ASN A 74 -50.96 17.19 -12.75
CA ASN A 74 -50.18 18.42 -12.46
C ASN A 74 -49.12 18.84 -13.50
N GLY A 75 -49.28 18.52 -14.79
CA GLY A 75 -48.41 19.08 -15.84
C GLY A 75 -46.97 18.57 -15.90
N LYS A 76 -46.65 17.53 -15.17
CA LYS A 76 -45.38 16.77 -15.31
C LYS A 76 -45.70 15.31 -15.61
N ALA A 77 -45.11 14.78 -16.68
CA ALA A 77 -45.13 13.36 -16.95
C ALA A 77 -44.40 12.63 -15.78
N ASP A 78 -45.05 11.61 -15.24
CA ASP A 78 -44.46 10.77 -14.18
C ASP A 78 -43.71 9.64 -14.91
N ASN A 79 -42.38 9.81 -15.01
CA ASN A 79 -41.52 8.87 -15.71
C ASN A 79 -40.86 7.97 -14.69
N GLU A 80 -41.06 6.66 -14.81
CA GLU A 80 -40.36 5.65 -14.01
C GLU A 80 -39.36 4.91 -14.88
N LEU A 81 -38.07 4.93 -14.45
CA LEU A 81 -36.99 4.18 -15.08
C LEU A 81 -36.89 2.79 -14.44
N PHE A 82 -37.00 1.77 -15.26
CA PHE A 82 -36.73 0.38 -14.87
C PHE A 82 -35.47 -0.12 -15.55
N SER A 83 -34.74 -0.99 -14.85
CA SER A 83 -33.54 -1.62 -15.40
C SER A 83 -33.56 -3.12 -15.11
N SER A 84 -33.20 -3.92 -16.10
CA SER A 84 -32.87 -5.33 -15.89
C SER A 84 -31.48 -5.51 -15.28
N LYS A 85 -30.66 -4.46 -15.26
CA LYS A 85 -29.35 -4.37 -14.64
C LYS A 85 -29.43 -3.62 -13.31
N PHE A 86 -28.37 -3.66 -12.51
CA PHE A 86 -28.28 -2.88 -11.27
C PHE A 86 -28.12 -1.38 -11.59
N ALA A 87 -29.20 -0.66 -11.64
CA ALA A 87 -29.22 0.77 -11.94
C ALA A 87 -29.93 1.58 -10.85
N CYS A 88 -29.42 2.79 -10.59
CA CYS A 88 -30.08 3.76 -9.73
C CYS A 88 -30.89 4.74 -10.59
N PRO A 89 -32.22 4.77 -10.50
CA PRO A 89 -33.04 5.65 -11.33
C PRO A 89 -32.83 7.14 -11.02
N VAL A 90 -32.30 7.46 -9.84
CA VAL A 90 -32.12 8.87 -9.41
C VAL A 90 -30.79 9.44 -9.89
N SER A 91 -29.72 8.68 -9.83
CA SER A 91 -28.36 9.15 -10.17
C SER A 91 -27.89 8.71 -11.57
N GLY A 92 -28.60 7.79 -12.22
CA GLY A 92 -28.15 7.16 -13.47
C GLY A 92 -26.99 6.18 -13.31
N PHE A 93 -26.54 5.94 -12.07
CA PHE A 93 -25.45 4.99 -11.78
C PHE A 93 -25.88 3.57 -12.11
N THR A 94 -25.09 2.88 -12.93
CA THR A 94 -25.39 1.51 -13.38
C THR A 94 -24.19 0.60 -13.13
N ILE A 95 -24.49 -0.67 -12.77
CA ILE A 95 -23.53 -1.77 -12.75
C ILE A 95 -24.01 -2.80 -13.75
N ASP A 96 -23.23 -3.05 -14.81
CA ASP A 96 -23.65 -3.95 -15.90
C ASP A 96 -23.80 -5.39 -15.41
N GLU A 97 -22.77 -5.95 -14.84
CA GLU A 97 -22.75 -7.29 -14.26
C GLU A 97 -21.90 -7.35 -13.01
N ILE A 98 -22.40 -8.07 -11.98
CA ILE A 98 -21.63 -8.33 -10.76
C ILE A 98 -20.87 -9.65 -10.93
N GLU A 99 -19.69 -9.58 -11.52
CA GLU A 99 -18.78 -10.71 -11.72
C GLU A 99 -17.54 -10.64 -10.82
N PRO A 100 -16.83 -11.74 -10.57
CA PRO A 100 -15.60 -11.74 -9.77
C PRO A 100 -14.52 -10.77 -10.28
N ARG A 101 -14.42 -10.58 -11.60
CA ARG A 101 -13.45 -9.64 -12.22
C ARG A 101 -13.69 -8.18 -11.84
N LEU A 102 -14.93 -7.80 -11.50
CA LEU A 102 -15.28 -6.46 -11.02
C LEU A 102 -14.55 -6.13 -9.70
N PHE A 103 -14.24 -7.11 -8.88
CA PHE A 103 -13.55 -6.95 -7.58
C PHE A 103 -12.05 -7.19 -7.65
N SER A 104 -11.48 -7.29 -8.85
CA SER A 104 -10.05 -7.49 -9.07
C SER A 104 -9.38 -6.18 -9.48
N PHE A 105 -8.48 -5.68 -8.66
CA PHE A 105 -7.65 -4.51 -8.99
C PHE A 105 -6.53 -4.82 -10.02
N ASN A 106 -6.30 -6.10 -10.35
CA ASN A 106 -5.37 -6.53 -11.41
C ASN A 106 -6.08 -6.73 -12.76
N ASN A 107 -7.38 -6.45 -12.83
CA ASN A 107 -8.15 -6.55 -14.06
C ASN A 107 -8.69 -5.14 -14.42
N PRO A 108 -8.53 -4.67 -15.66
CA PRO A 108 -9.01 -3.35 -16.09
C PRO A 108 -10.52 -3.13 -15.85
N TYR A 109 -11.31 -4.20 -15.76
CA TYR A 109 -12.74 -4.13 -15.49
C TYR A 109 -13.05 -3.65 -14.07
N GLY A 110 -12.23 -4.03 -13.08
CA GLY A 110 -12.41 -3.66 -11.67
C GLY A 110 -11.40 -2.63 -11.15
N ALA A 111 -10.25 -2.46 -11.81
CA ALA A 111 -9.20 -1.53 -11.39
C ALA A 111 -9.66 -0.07 -11.47
N CYS A 112 -9.27 0.74 -10.51
CA CYS A 112 -9.46 2.19 -10.56
C CYS A 112 -8.76 2.77 -11.80
N GLU A 113 -9.46 3.56 -12.59
CA GLU A 113 -8.95 4.10 -13.86
C GLU A 113 -7.84 5.14 -13.67
N GLU A 114 -7.87 5.88 -12.56
CA GLU A 114 -6.87 6.92 -12.26
C GLU A 114 -5.51 6.34 -11.86
N CYS A 115 -5.49 5.27 -11.07
CA CYS A 115 -4.25 4.69 -10.56
C CYS A 115 -3.97 3.26 -11.07
N ASP A 116 -4.70 2.80 -12.10
CA ASP A 116 -4.57 1.45 -12.68
C ASP A 116 -4.54 0.32 -11.62
N GLY A 117 -5.30 0.47 -10.55
CA GLY A 117 -5.38 -0.49 -9.46
C GLY A 117 -4.18 -0.49 -8.50
N ILE A 118 -3.28 0.48 -8.59
CA ILE A 118 -2.12 0.62 -7.67
C ILE A 118 -2.59 1.11 -6.29
N GLY A 119 -3.59 2.00 -6.26
CA GLY A 119 -4.14 2.57 -5.03
C GLY A 119 -3.39 3.80 -4.51
N THR A 120 -2.26 4.11 -5.10
CA THR A 120 -1.45 5.29 -4.78
C THR A 120 -1.05 6.01 -6.05
N ASP A 121 -0.89 7.32 -5.92
CA ASP A 121 -0.36 8.19 -6.96
C ASP A 121 0.98 8.74 -6.50
N LEU A 122 1.89 8.95 -7.43
CA LEU A 122 3.13 9.66 -7.14
C LEU A 122 2.86 11.16 -7.26
N SER A 123 2.96 11.87 -6.16
CA SER A 123 2.85 13.33 -6.14
C SER A 123 4.07 13.97 -5.52
N ILE A 124 4.34 15.23 -5.87
CA ILE A 124 5.44 15.99 -5.27
C ILE A 124 5.10 16.27 -3.80
N ASP A 125 5.93 15.76 -2.88
CA ASP A 125 5.74 15.92 -1.44
C ASP A 125 6.31 17.26 -0.96
N PRO A 126 5.48 18.15 -0.39
CA PRO A 126 5.95 19.39 0.20
C PRO A 126 7.07 19.23 1.25
N ASN A 127 7.12 18.11 1.97
CA ASN A 127 8.16 17.85 2.95
C ASN A 127 9.49 17.44 2.31
N LEU A 128 9.46 16.82 1.14
CA LEU A 128 10.66 16.53 0.35
C LEU A 128 11.14 17.79 -0.40
N VAL A 129 10.23 18.68 -0.77
CA VAL A 129 10.56 19.99 -1.36
C VAL A 129 11.21 20.89 -0.32
N VAL A 130 10.73 20.87 0.93
CA VAL A 130 11.27 21.64 2.06
C VAL A 130 11.69 20.70 3.20
N PRO A 131 12.82 20.01 3.07
CA PRO A 131 13.24 18.99 4.04
C PRO A 131 13.67 19.59 5.39
N ASN A 132 14.23 20.80 5.39
CA ASN A 132 14.62 21.50 6.61
C ASN A 132 13.87 22.84 6.75
N LYS A 133 12.84 22.84 7.57
CA LYS A 133 12.01 24.02 7.82
C LYS A 133 12.68 25.10 8.68
N ASN A 134 13.86 24.85 9.23
CA ASN A 134 14.63 25.86 9.96
C ASN A 134 15.44 26.77 9.04
N LEU A 135 15.72 26.34 7.80
CA LEU A 135 16.41 27.14 6.80
C LEU A 135 15.46 28.18 6.19
N SER A 136 16.02 29.29 5.77
CA SER A 136 15.38 30.29 4.93
C SER A 136 15.48 29.92 3.44
N ILE A 137 14.73 30.62 2.59
CA ILE A 137 14.82 30.41 1.13
C ILE A 137 16.22 30.75 0.62
N ASN A 138 16.87 31.78 1.14
CA ASN A 138 18.25 32.14 0.79
C ASN A 138 19.29 31.12 1.27
N GLU A 139 18.96 30.29 2.28
CA GLU A 139 19.75 29.17 2.78
C GLU A 139 19.36 27.82 2.14
N ASP A 140 18.74 27.87 0.95
CA ASP A 140 18.32 26.70 0.19
C ASP A 140 17.26 25.80 0.87
N ALA A 141 16.30 26.39 1.61
CA ALA A 141 15.18 25.65 2.16
C ALA A 141 14.38 24.88 1.09
N LEU A 142 14.33 25.40 -0.15
CA LEU A 142 13.68 24.76 -1.30
C LEU A 142 14.69 23.84 -2.02
N ALA A 143 14.74 22.59 -1.63
CA ALA A 143 15.71 21.62 -2.16
C ALA A 143 15.73 21.45 -3.70
N PRO A 144 14.59 21.53 -4.44
CA PRO A 144 14.58 21.48 -5.90
C PRO A 144 15.15 22.76 -6.54
N TRP A 145 15.05 23.90 -5.87
CA TRP A 145 15.43 25.23 -6.34
C TRP A 145 16.51 25.87 -5.45
N PRO A 146 17.72 25.33 -5.41
CA PRO A 146 18.79 25.92 -4.60
C PRO A 146 19.18 27.29 -5.14
N VAL A 147 18.77 28.33 -4.43
CA VAL A 147 18.95 29.73 -4.86
C VAL A 147 20.40 30.21 -4.70
N SER A 148 21.19 29.52 -3.87
CA SER A 148 22.64 29.74 -3.76
C SER A 148 23.39 29.39 -5.04
N ARG A 149 22.88 28.42 -5.82
CA ARG A 149 23.53 27.90 -7.05
C ARG A 149 22.93 28.48 -8.33
N TYR A 150 21.63 28.79 -8.34
CA TYR A 150 20.90 29.19 -9.54
C TYR A 150 20.24 30.57 -9.37
N GLY A 151 20.83 31.59 -9.95
CA GLY A 151 20.32 32.97 -9.91
C GLY A 151 18.91 33.15 -10.46
N TYR A 152 18.53 32.32 -11.45
CA TYR A 152 17.21 32.34 -12.06
C TYR A 152 16.08 32.13 -11.03
N PHE A 153 16.14 31.09 -10.22
CA PHE A 153 15.12 30.84 -9.19
C PHE A 153 15.12 31.93 -8.11
N ARG A 154 16.30 32.45 -7.78
CA ARG A 154 16.44 33.57 -6.84
C ARG A 154 15.72 34.81 -7.33
N ASN A 155 15.85 35.13 -8.62
CA ASN A 155 15.20 36.31 -9.21
C ASN A 155 13.67 36.16 -9.21
N ILE A 156 13.15 35.00 -9.59
CA ILE A 156 11.72 34.70 -9.51
C ILE A 156 11.19 34.87 -8.07
N LEU A 157 11.84 34.25 -7.10
CA LEU A 157 11.40 34.29 -5.70
C LEU A 157 11.52 35.69 -5.09
N LYS A 158 12.46 36.54 -5.55
CA LYS A 158 12.51 37.97 -5.16
C LYS A 158 11.28 38.74 -5.62
N VAL A 159 10.77 38.47 -6.83
CA VAL A 159 9.54 39.12 -7.32
C VAL A 159 8.34 38.71 -6.46
N VAL A 160 8.21 37.42 -6.18
CA VAL A 160 7.16 36.87 -5.31
C VAL A 160 7.25 37.48 -3.92
N ALA A 161 8.46 37.56 -3.33
CA ALA A 161 8.69 38.13 -2.00
C ALA A 161 8.28 39.59 -1.94
N ARG A 162 8.60 40.41 -2.96
CA ARG A 162 8.17 41.81 -3.04
C ARG A 162 6.65 41.95 -3.12
N LYS A 163 5.98 41.17 -3.95
CA LYS A 163 4.51 41.22 -4.14
C LYS A 163 3.78 40.86 -2.86
N TYR A 164 4.21 39.80 -2.19
CA TYR A 164 3.54 39.27 -0.99
C TYR A 164 4.17 39.74 0.33
N LYS A 165 5.14 40.69 0.27
CA LYS A 165 5.75 41.38 1.42
C LYS A 165 6.35 40.45 2.48
N PHE A 166 7.21 39.52 2.06
CA PHE A 166 7.98 38.65 2.98
C PHE A 166 9.48 38.70 2.65
N SER A 167 10.34 38.35 3.62
CA SER A 167 11.79 38.23 3.39
C SER A 167 12.19 36.82 3.05
N LEU A 168 13.10 36.67 2.08
CA LEU A 168 13.70 35.38 1.72
C LEU A 168 14.67 34.87 2.80
N ASP A 169 15.06 35.68 3.77
CA ASP A 169 15.91 35.31 4.92
C ASP A 169 15.10 34.79 6.11
N THR A 170 13.77 34.84 6.03
CA THR A 170 12.91 34.33 7.10
C THR A 170 12.92 32.79 7.06
N PRO A 171 13.20 32.09 8.18
CA PRO A 171 13.11 30.63 8.24
C PRO A 171 11.75 30.14 7.77
N TRP A 172 11.73 29.06 6.96
CA TRP A 172 10.51 28.53 6.37
C TRP A 172 9.38 28.31 7.38
N LYS A 173 9.69 27.74 8.55
CA LYS A 173 8.70 27.52 9.64
C LYS A 173 8.03 28.79 10.14
N SER A 174 8.71 29.95 10.00
CA SER A 174 8.22 31.27 10.46
C SER A 174 7.43 32.01 9.39
N LEU A 175 7.46 31.54 8.13
CA LEU A 175 6.59 32.05 7.08
C LEU A 175 5.16 31.62 7.34
N GLY A 176 4.21 32.54 7.22
CA GLY A 176 2.78 32.24 7.37
C GLY A 176 2.31 31.20 6.32
N LYS A 177 1.36 30.34 6.68
CA LYS A 177 0.84 29.27 5.78
C LYS A 177 0.41 29.79 4.40
N LYS A 178 -0.14 30.99 4.31
CA LYS A 178 -0.52 31.63 3.05
C LYS A 178 0.69 31.83 2.14
N ILE A 179 1.82 32.30 2.68
CA ILE A 179 3.07 32.52 1.92
C ILE A 179 3.69 31.18 1.52
N GLN A 180 3.72 30.20 2.44
CA GLN A 180 4.20 28.85 2.15
C GLN A 180 3.41 28.24 0.98
N ASN A 181 2.08 28.35 0.99
CA ASN A 181 1.23 27.86 -0.08
C ASN A 181 1.49 28.57 -1.41
N ILE A 182 1.68 29.89 -1.41
CA ILE A 182 2.01 30.64 -2.63
C ILE A 182 3.35 30.16 -3.20
N VAL A 183 4.36 30.00 -2.36
CA VAL A 183 5.68 29.52 -2.84
C VAL A 183 5.61 28.09 -3.38
N LEU A 184 4.83 27.22 -2.73
CA LEU A 184 4.71 25.82 -3.14
C LEU A 184 3.80 25.63 -4.36
N TYR A 185 2.61 26.24 -4.37
CA TYR A 185 1.55 25.96 -5.34
C TYR A 185 1.24 27.11 -6.29
N GLY A 186 1.90 28.29 -6.10
CA GLY A 186 1.75 29.40 -7.01
C GLY A 186 0.80 30.51 -6.55
N SER A 187 0.69 31.55 -7.40
CA SER A 187 -0.10 32.76 -7.13
C SER A 187 -1.57 32.68 -7.57
N GLY A 188 -2.02 31.50 -8.07
CA GLY A 188 -3.31 31.36 -8.74
C GLY A 188 -3.38 32.25 -9.98
N GLU A 189 -4.47 32.99 -10.15
CA GLU A 189 -4.66 33.90 -11.29
C GLU A 189 -3.91 35.24 -11.15
N THR A 190 -3.23 35.47 -10.03
CA THR A 190 -2.52 36.75 -9.81
C THR A 190 -1.27 36.84 -10.65
N GLU A 191 -1.26 37.73 -11.61
CA GLU A 191 -0.10 38.02 -12.47
C GLU A 191 0.99 38.77 -11.73
N LEU A 192 2.23 38.40 -11.99
CA LEU A 192 3.44 38.99 -11.45
C LEU A 192 4.33 39.45 -12.61
N LYS A 193 4.89 40.64 -12.45
CA LYS A 193 5.82 41.22 -13.44
C LYS A 193 7.23 40.74 -13.15
N PHE A 194 7.77 39.96 -14.07
CA PHE A 194 9.13 39.45 -14.04
C PHE A 194 10.00 40.25 -15.01
N THR A 195 11.22 40.54 -14.60
CA THR A 195 12.21 41.26 -15.41
C THR A 195 13.45 40.39 -15.55
N TYR A 196 13.89 40.11 -16.76
CA TYR A 196 15.16 39.44 -17.02
C TYR A 196 16.36 40.41 -16.89
N ASP A 197 17.54 39.85 -16.75
CA ASP A 197 18.78 40.63 -16.60
C ASP A 197 19.09 41.51 -17.84
N ASP A 198 18.53 41.18 -19.02
CA ASP A 198 18.58 41.94 -20.26
C ASP A 198 17.54 43.07 -20.36
N GLY A 199 16.69 43.23 -19.31
CA GLY A 199 15.65 44.26 -19.26
C GLY A 199 14.31 43.84 -19.88
N TYR A 200 14.19 42.63 -20.44
CA TYR A 200 12.91 42.15 -20.94
C TYR A 200 11.92 41.88 -19.81
N GLU A 201 10.72 42.42 -19.91
CA GLU A 201 9.66 42.32 -18.93
C GLU A 201 8.50 41.46 -19.46
N TYR A 202 7.98 40.58 -18.62
CA TYR A 202 6.78 39.81 -18.94
C TYR A 202 5.91 39.65 -17.69
N GLU A 203 4.62 39.51 -17.91
CA GLU A 203 3.65 39.29 -16.86
C GLU A 203 3.07 37.87 -17.00
N ARG A 204 3.08 37.13 -15.90
CA ARG A 204 2.43 35.83 -15.79
C ARG A 204 2.18 35.48 -14.33
N PRO A 205 1.22 34.57 -14.06
CA PRO A 205 1.08 33.99 -12.73
C PRO A 205 2.37 33.23 -12.32
N PHE A 206 2.68 33.26 -11.03
CA PHE A 206 3.74 32.43 -10.48
C PHE A 206 3.23 31.01 -10.32
N GLU A 207 3.86 30.06 -10.96
CA GLU A 207 3.43 28.65 -11.02
C GLU A 207 3.56 27.93 -9.69
N GLY A 208 4.55 28.28 -8.86
CA GLY A 208 4.91 27.56 -7.64
C GLY A 208 5.90 26.42 -7.89
N VAL A 209 6.58 25.99 -6.83
CA VAL A 209 7.63 24.97 -6.93
C VAL A 209 7.06 23.61 -7.29
N ILE A 210 5.96 23.22 -6.67
CA ILE A 210 5.33 21.89 -6.87
C ILE A 210 4.76 21.78 -8.27
N ASN A 211 3.91 22.71 -8.68
CA ASN A 211 3.31 22.69 -10.02
C ASN A 211 4.38 22.75 -11.13
N ASN A 212 5.47 23.51 -10.91
CA ASN A 212 6.59 23.52 -11.84
C ASN A 212 7.27 22.15 -11.95
N LEU A 213 7.48 21.45 -10.85
CA LEU A 213 8.07 20.11 -10.86
C LEU A 213 7.14 19.11 -11.55
N GLU A 214 5.84 19.14 -11.25
CA GLU A 214 4.84 18.26 -11.86
C GLU A 214 4.77 18.48 -13.38
N ARG A 215 4.65 19.72 -13.84
CA ARG A 215 4.68 20.04 -15.28
C ARG A 215 5.97 19.56 -15.93
N ARG A 216 7.12 19.84 -15.34
CA ARG A 216 8.41 19.42 -15.88
C ARG A 216 8.59 17.91 -15.90
N TYR A 217 7.99 17.18 -14.98
CA TYR A 217 8.01 15.72 -14.95
C TYR A 217 7.23 15.13 -16.14
N LEU A 218 6.09 15.74 -16.48
CA LEU A 218 5.27 15.33 -17.61
C LEU A 218 5.89 15.72 -18.97
N GLU A 219 6.49 16.91 -19.06
CA GLU A 219 7.02 17.44 -20.31
C GLU A 219 8.42 16.93 -20.68
N THR A 220 9.18 16.39 -19.71
CA THR A 220 10.57 15.99 -19.97
C THR A 220 10.67 14.64 -20.64
N GLU A 221 11.48 14.55 -21.70
CA GLU A 221 11.88 13.29 -22.34
C GLU A 221 13.16 12.69 -21.72
N SER A 222 13.85 13.44 -20.86
CA SER A 222 15.11 13.02 -20.25
C SER A 222 14.90 12.18 -19.00
N ASP A 223 15.30 10.91 -19.03
CA ASP A 223 15.26 10.00 -17.87
C ASP A 223 16.08 10.54 -16.68
N TRP A 224 17.19 11.22 -16.94
CA TRP A 224 18.00 11.86 -15.90
C TRP A 224 17.21 12.96 -15.18
N MET A 225 16.49 13.79 -15.93
CA MET A 225 15.67 14.87 -15.36
C MET A 225 14.47 14.27 -14.59
N ARG A 226 13.81 13.25 -15.15
CA ARG A 226 12.75 12.49 -14.46
C ARG A 226 13.24 11.95 -13.13
N GLY A 227 14.35 11.22 -13.11
CA GLY A 227 14.93 10.66 -11.89
C GLY A 227 15.36 11.73 -10.86
N ARG A 228 15.65 12.96 -11.30
CA ARG A 228 15.86 14.09 -10.38
C ARG A 228 14.57 14.57 -9.72
N ILE A 229 13.47 14.61 -10.45
CA ILE A 229 12.17 15.07 -9.94
C ILE A 229 11.55 13.99 -9.06
N GLU A 230 11.67 12.72 -9.42
CA GLU A 230 11.18 11.56 -8.64
C GLU A 230 11.69 11.56 -7.18
N ARG A 231 12.86 12.15 -6.93
CA ARG A 231 13.39 12.31 -5.57
C ARG A 231 12.52 13.18 -4.65
N TYR A 232 11.64 13.98 -5.22
CA TYR A 232 10.71 14.85 -4.50
C TYR A 232 9.29 14.30 -4.50
N GLN A 233 9.07 13.11 -5.07
CA GLN A 233 7.78 12.43 -5.07
C GLN A 233 7.65 11.49 -3.87
N SER A 234 6.44 11.38 -3.37
CA SER A 234 6.03 10.35 -2.42
C SER A 234 4.73 9.71 -2.89
N GLU A 235 4.51 8.48 -2.44
CA GLU A 235 3.25 7.80 -2.67
C GLU A 235 2.16 8.42 -1.78
N VAL A 236 1.12 8.95 -2.39
CA VAL A 236 -0.11 9.38 -1.73
C VAL A 236 -1.26 8.48 -2.15
N ARG A 237 -2.26 8.36 -1.29
CA ARG A 237 -3.46 7.60 -1.66
C ARG A 237 -4.12 8.24 -2.87
N CYS A 238 -4.45 7.42 -3.87
CA CYS A 238 -5.20 7.87 -5.04
C CYS A 238 -6.50 8.54 -4.59
N HIS A 239 -6.76 9.75 -5.08
CA HIS A 239 -7.91 10.56 -4.69
C HIS A 239 -9.23 9.98 -5.19
N ALA A 240 -9.25 9.30 -6.35
CA ALA A 240 -10.44 8.73 -6.94
C ALA A 240 -10.92 7.49 -6.16
N CYS A 241 -10.03 6.55 -5.86
CA CYS A 241 -10.41 5.33 -5.15
C CYS A 241 -10.10 5.36 -3.64
N ASN A 242 -9.60 6.45 -3.09
CA ASN A 242 -9.18 6.58 -1.68
C ASN A 242 -8.22 5.47 -1.20
N GLY A 243 -7.42 4.92 -2.13
CA GLY A 243 -6.48 3.84 -1.87
C GLY A 243 -7.07 2.44 -1.96
N PHE A 244 -8.36 2.28 -2.25
CA PHE A 244 -9.02 0.97 -2.35
C PHE A 244 -8.74 0.22 -3.66
N ARG A 245 -8.05 0.85 -4.63
CA ARG A 245 -7.58 0.26 -5.90
C ARG A 245 -8.67 -0.11 -6.91
N LEU A 246 -9.94 0.01 -6.55
CA LEU A 246 -11.09 -0.45 -7.32
C LEU A 246 -11.93 0.72 -7.83
N LYS A 247 -12.68 0.50 -8.92
CA LYS A 247 -13.67 1.42 -9.45
C LYS A 247 -14.81 1.64 -8.45
N GLU A 248 -15.50 2.78 -8.59
CA GLU A 248 -16.66 3.10 -7.78
C GLU A 248 -17.77 2.05 -7.90
N THR A 249 -17.96 1.47 -9.09
CA THR A 249 -18.93 0.39 -9.33
C THR A 249 -18.67 -0.84 -8.46
N ALA A 250 -17.41 -1.23 -8.28
CA ALA A 250 -17.02 -2.33 -7.38
C ALA A 250 -17.23 -1.95 -5.90
N LEU A 251 -16.91 -0.71 -5.53
CA LEU A 251 -17.07 -0.20 -4.16
C LEU A 251 -18.53 0.09 -3.79
N ALA A 252 -19.45 0.22 -4.77
CA ALA A 252 -20.87 0.33 -4.52
C ALA A 252 -21.50 -0.97 -4.00
N VAL A 253 -20.92 -2.14 -4.31
CA VAL A 253 -21.39 -3.43 -3.82
C VAL A 253 -20.96 -3.64 -2.38
N LYS A 254 -21.93 -3.83 -1.49
CA LYS A 254 -21.69 -3.93 -0.04
C LYS A 254 -22.25 -5.20 0.57
N ILE A 255 -21.51 -5.78 1.50
CA ILE A 255 -21.94 -6.88 2.36
C ILE A 255 -21.89 -6.38 3.80
N ASP A 256 -23.01 -6.49 4.53
CA ASP A 256 -23.13 -5.94 5.90
C ASP A 256 -22.69 -4.45 5.97
N LYS A 257 -23.12 -3.65 4.97
CA LYS A 257 -22.84 -2.21 4.80
C LYS A 257 -21.39 -1.84 4.49
N LEU A 258 -20.49 -2.80 4.33
CA LEU A 258 -19.09 -2.59 3.99
C LEU A 258 -18.79 -3.04 2.56
N HIS A 259 -18.04 -2.24 1.81
CA HIS A 259 -17.50 -2.67 0.54
C HIS A 259 -16.19 -3.46 0.72
N ILE A 260 -15.76 -4.17 -0.33
CA ILE A 260 -14.59 -5.06 -0.27
C ILE A 260 -13.30 -4.34 0.21
N GLY A 261 -13.09 -3.08 -0.17
CA GLY A 261 -11.93 -2.29 0.27
C GLY A 261 -11.91 -2.08 1.79
N GLU A 262 -13.06 -1.69 2.39
CA GLU A 262 -13.19 -1.53 3.85
C GLU A 262 -13.02 -2.85 4.59
N VAL A 263 -13.47 -3.95 4.00
CA VAL A 263 -13.26 -5.29 4.56
C VAL A 263 -11.77 -5.65 4.52
N CYS A 264 -11.07 -5.38 3.42
CA CYS A 264 -9.64 -5.64 3.28
C CYS A 264 -8.76 -4.75 4.18
N ASP A 265 -9.23 -3.58 4.58
CA ASP A 265 -8.52 -2.68 5.52
C ASP A 265 -8.63 -3.11 6.99
N LYS A 266 -9.50 -4.06 7.29
CA LYS A 266 -9.56 -4.64 8.64
C LYS A 266 -8.33 -5.51 8.90
N SER A 267 -7.85 -5.48 10.14
CA SER A 267 -6.84 -6.45 10.58
C SER A 267 -7.38 -7.88 10.49
N ILE A 268 -6.49 -8.86 10.29
CA ILE A 268 -6.85 -10.29 10.25
C ILE A 268 -7.69 -10.67 11.49
N LYS A 269 -7.34 -10.16 12.67
CA LYS A 269 -8.10 -10.37 13.90
C LYS A 269 -9.54 -9.85 13.80
N GLU A 270 -9.71 -8.63 13.30
CA GLU A 270 -11.04 -8.03 13.10
C GLU A 270 -11.83 -8.76 12.02
N LEU A 271 -11.16 -9.26 10.97
CA LEU A 271 -11.78 -10.07 9.93
C LEU A 271 -12.36 -11.37 10.47
N VAL A 272 -11.63 -12.09 11.34
CA VAL A 272 -12.14 -13.30 12.01
C VAL A 272 -13.46 -12.99 12.74
N ILE A 273 -13.48 -11.89 13.50
CA ILE A 273 -14.67 -11.47 14.26
C ILE A 273 -15.81 -11.07 13.32
N TRP A 274 -15.48 -10.36 12.24
CA TRP A 274 -16.47 -9.89 11.27
C TRP A 274 -17.15 -11.05 10.53
N PHE A 275 -16.38 -12.04 10.05
CA PHE A 275 -16.94 -13.23 9.39
C PHE A 275 -17.83 -14.06 10.32
N GLN A 276 -17.46 -14.23 11.59
CA GLN A 276 -18.29 -14.91 12.59
C GLN A 276 -19.63 -14.18 12.84
N LYS A 277 -19.61 -12.84 12.80
CA LYS A 277 -20.83 -12.03 12.94
C LYS A 277 -21.66 -12.06 11.64
N LEU A 278 -21.02 -12.03 10.49
CA LEU A 278 -21.67 -12.07 9.18
C LEU A 278 -22.50 -13.35 9.03
N GLU A 279 -21.92 -14.50 9.37
CA GLU A 279 -22.60 -15.79 9.27
C GLU A 279 -23.92 -15.83 10.05
N LYS A 280 -24.01 -15.10 11.18
CA LYS A 280 -25.24 -15.01 11.98
C LYS A 280 -26.31 -14.10 11.35
N LYS A 281 -25.91 -13.16 10.48
CA LYS A 281 -26.81 -12.18 9.86
C LYS A 281 -27.40 -12.68 8.54
N LEU A 282 -26.77 -13.64 7.88
CA LEU A 282 -27.22 -14.19 6.62
C LEU A 282 -28.53 -14.96 6.77
N THR A 283 -29.44 -14.81 5.79
CA THR A 283 -30.64 -15.61 5.63
C THR A 283 -30.32 -17.07 5.32
N LYS A 284 -31.29 -17.96 5.43
CA LYS A 284 -31.09 -19.40 5.13
C LYS A 284 -30.58 -19.61 3.70
N LYS A 285 -31.16 -18.90 2.71
CA LYS A 285 -30.77 -18.99 1.29
C LYS A 285 -29.36 -18.48 1.06
N GLU A 286 -29.01 -17.33 1.66
CA GLU A 286 -27.66 -16.77 1.56
C GLU A 286 -26.60 -17.68 2.19
N LYS A 287 -26.93 -18.32 3.34
CA LYS A 287 -26.04 -19.31 3.97
C LYS A 287 -25.77 -20.52 3.09
N GLU A 288 -26.78 -21.06 2.43
CA GLU A 288 -26.61 -22.17 1.50
C GLU A 288 -25.69 -21.81 0.34
N ILE A 289 -25.88 -20.64 -0.26
CA ILE A 289 -25.05 -20.14 -1.36
C ILE A 289 -23.61 -19.88 -0.91
N ALA A 290 -23.43 -19.21 0.23
CA ALA A 290 -22.13 -18.75 0.72
C ALA A 290 -21.35 -19.82 1.51
N PHE A 291 -21.95 -20.93 1.90
CA PHE A 291 -21.38 -21.91 2.84
C PHE A 291 -19.98 -22.36 2.47
N ARG A 292 -19.76 -22.80 1.23
CA ARG A 292 -18.45 -23.29 0.77
C ARG A 292 -17.41 -22.18 0.75
N ILE A 293 -17.81 -20.99 0.27
CA ILE A 293 -16.93 -19.82 0.19
C ILE A 293 -16.54 -19.34 1.58
N LEU A 294 -17.51 -19.19 2.48
CA LEU A 294 -17.26 -18.74 3.85
C LEU A 294 -16.40 -19.72 4.63
N LYS A 295 -16.62 -21.03 4.45
CA LYS A 295 -15.78 -22.06 5.06
C LYS A 295 -14.31 -21.90 4.64
N GLU A 296 -14.04 -21.81 3.36
CA GLU A 296 -12.68 -21.67 2.82
C GLU A 296 -12.02 -20.34 3.26
N LEU A 297 -12.75 -19.24 3.20
CA LEU A 297 -12.25 -17.94 3.66
C LEU A 297 -11.94 -17.95 5.18
N ASN A 298 -12.83 -18.51 5.99
CA ASN A 298 -12.62 -18.63 7.44
C ASN A 298 -11.39 -19.47 7.75
N GLU A 299 -11.19 -20.60 7.08
CA GLU A 299 -10.02 -21.45 7.29
C GLU A 299 -8.72 -20.71 6.98
N ARG A 300 -8.66 -19.99 5.86
CA ARG A 300 -7.47 -19.20 5.46
C ARG A 300 -7.20 -18.03 6.40
N ILE A 301 -8.23 -17.31 6.81
CA ILE A 301 -8.09 -16.16 7.72
C ILE A 301 -7.73 -16.61 9.13
N LEU A 302 -8.34 -17.69 9.63
CA LEU A 302 -7.98 -18.30 10.91
C LEU A 302 -6.53 -18.80 10.91
N PHE A 303 -6.07 -19.34 9.77
CA PHE A 303 -4.69 -19.74 9.65
C PHE A 303 -3.74 -18.53 9.76
N LEU A 304 -4.00 -17.44 9.01
CA LEU A 304 -3.21 -16.21 9.11
C LEU A 304 -3.17 -15.67 10.55
N ASN A 305 -4.31 -15.72 11.24
CA ASN A 305 -4.40 -15.34 12.66
C ASN A 305 -3.52 -16.24 13.54
N ASN A 306 -3.52 -17.55 13.29
CA ASN A 306 -2.81 -18.55 14.09
C ASN A 306 -1.29 -18.54 13.86
N VAL A 307 -0.81 -18.09 12.70
CA VAL A 307 0.63 -17.92 12.43
C VAL A 307 1.19 -16.56 12.89
N GLY A 308 0.45 -15.82 13.71
CA GLY A 308 0.90 -14.55 14.29
C GLY A 308 0.82 -13.35 13.36
N LEU A 309 0.00 -13.40 12.31
CA LEU A 309 -0.26 -12.29 11.38
C LEU A 309 -1.54 -11.52 11.71
N GLU A 310 -2.04 -11.63 12.93
CA GLU A 310 -3.30 -11.06 13.40
C GLU A 310 -3.43 -9.54 13.20
N TYR A 311 -2.30 -8.83 13.15
CA TYR A 311 -2.22 -7.38 13.01
C TYR A 311 -2.19 -6.88 11.56
N LEU A 312 -1.93 -7.75 10.59
CA LEU A 312 -1.89 -7.37 9.17
C LEU A 312 -3.28 -7.09 8.62
N THR A 313 -3.33 -6.25 7.60
CA THR A 313 -4.52 -6.04 6.76
C THR A 313 -4.32 -6.70 5.40
N LEU A 314 -5.40 -7.13 4.76
CA LEU A 314 -5.33 -7.71 3.41
C LEU A 314 -4.99 -6.65 2.34
N SER A 315 -5.23 -5.37 2.62
CA SER A 315 -4.90 -4.24 1.74
C SER A 315 -3.40 -3.91 1.71
N ARG A 316 -2.61 -4.42 2.67
CA ARG A 316 -1.20 -4.10 2.80
C ARG A 316 -0.38 -4.58 1.61
N GLY A 317 0.39 -3.67 1.00
CA GLY A 317 1.23 -3.97 -0.16
C GLY A 317 2.36 -4.96 0.17
N SER A 318 2.59 -5.92 -0.73
CA SER A 318 3.60 -6.98 -0.57
C SER A 318 5.02 -6.45 -0.36
N GLY A 319 5.38 -5.32 -0.99
CA GLY A 319 6.69 -4.68 -0.82
C GLY A 319 6.96 -4.14 0.59
N SER A 320 5.93 -3.99 1.43
CA SER A 320 6.07 -3.55 2.83
C SER A 320 6.16 -4.70 3.84
N LEU A 321 6.03 -5.95 3.36
CA LEU A 321 6.07 -7.16 4.20
C LEU A 321 7.51 -7.55 4.50
N SER A 322 7.78 -7.97 5.72
CA SER A 322 9.04 -8.62 6.07
C SER A 322 9.13 -10.02 5.43
N GLY A 323 10.36 -10.57 5.32
CA GLY A 323 10.58 -11.92 4.79
C GLY A 323 9.74 -12.97 5.51
N GLY A 324 9.73 -12.94 6.85
CA GLY A 324 8.93 -13.86 7.66
C GLY A 324 7.42 -13.68 7.49
N GLU A 325 6.91 -12.44 7.34
CA GLU A 325 5.49 -12.20 7.03
C GLU A 325 5.11 -12.80 5.68
N SER A 326 5.92 -12.55 4.64
CA SER A 326 5.71 -13.07 3.29
C SER A 326 5.71 -14.59 3.25
N GLN A 327 6.63 -15.24 3.97
CA GLN A 327 6.72 -16.69 4.06
C GLN A 327 5.47 -17.29 4.73
N ARG A 328 4.99 -16.70 5.81
CA ARG A 328 3.77 -17.15 6.51
C ARG A 328 2.51 -16.96 5.67
N ILE A 329 2.42 -15.88 4.88
CA ILE A 329 1.31 -15.68 3.93
C ILE A 329 1.33 -16.77 2.84
N ARG A 330 2.51 -17.11 2.29
CA ARG A 330 2.64 -18.21 1.34
C ARG A 330 2.21 -19.54 1.96
N LEU A 331 2.65 -19.82 3.18
CA LEU A 331 2.24 -21.01 3.92
C LEU A 331 0.71 -21.06 4.09
N ALA A 332 0.07 -19.94 4.43
CA ALA A 332 -1.39 -19.83 4.54
C ALA A 332 -2.11 -20.17 3.23
N SER A 333 -1.57 -19.74 2.10
CA SER A 333 -2.16 -20.02 0.79
C SER A 333 -2.16 -21.50 0.42
N GLN A 334 -1.17 -22.27 0.91
CA GLN A 334 -1.05 -23.70 0.64
C GLN A 334 -1.89 -24.57 1.56
N ILE A 335 -2.12 -24.13 2.79
CA ILE A 335 -2.78 -24.91 3.85
C ILE A 335 -4.30 -24.87 3.75
N GLY A 336 -4.87 -23.77 3.27
CA GLY A 336 -6.33 -23.60 3.15
C GLY A 336 -7.02 -24.60 2.19
N SER A 337 -6.25 -25.48 1.53
CA SER A 337 -6.80 -26.47 0.59
C SER A 337 -7.33 -27.76 1.25
N GLY A 338 -7.13 -27.94 2.57
CA GLY A 338 -7.56 -29.17 3.27
C GLY A 338 -7.02 -30.49 2.70
N LEU A 339 -5.90 -30.40 1.97
CA LEU A 339 -5.27 -31.56 1.31
C LEU A 339 -4.74 -32.53 2.34
N THR A 340 -4.91 -33.82 2.07
CA THR A 340 -4.34 -34.93 2.83
C THR A 340 -3.33 -35.69 1.97
N GLY A 341 -2.32 -36.31 2.61
CA GLY A 341 -1.26 -37.05 1.88
C GLY A 341 -0.24 -36.14 1.18
N VAL A 342 -0.12 -34.89 1.56
CA VAL A 342 0.81 -33.92 1.00
C VAL A 342 2.11 -33.87 1.80
N LEU A 343 3.23 -33.70 1.10
CA LEU A 343 4.52 -33.37 1.69
C LEU A 343 4.71 -31.85 1.72
N TYR A 344 4.78 -31.27 2.91
CA TYR A 344 5.14 -29.88 3.14
C TYR A 344 6.63 -29.76 3.50
N VAL A 345 7.37 -28.92 2.78
CA VAL A 345 8.78 -28.62 3.06
C VAL A 345 8.88 -27.13 3.36
N LEU A 346 9.37 -26.80 4.55
CA LEU A 346 9.42 -25.44 5.08
C LEU A 346 10.86 -25.12 5.49
N ASP A 347 11.33 -23.93 5.11
CA ASP A 347 12.66 -23.44 5.46
C ASP A 347 12.53 -22.28 6.44
N GLU A 348 13.03 -22.48 7.68
CA GLU A 348 13.04 -21.50 8.79
C GLU A 348 11.70 -20.75 9.00
N PRO A 349 10.53 -21.41 9.10
CA PRO A 349 9.25 -20.72 9.21
C PRO A 349 9.09 -19.92 10.50
N SER A 350 9.93 -20.16 11.53
CA SER A 350 9.94 -19.42 12.80
C SER A 350 10.72 -18.10 12.74
N ILE A 351 11.43 -17.81 11.62
CA ILE A 351 12.29 -16.64 11.53
C ILE A 351 11.54 -15.33 11.84
N GLY A 352 12.11 -14.53 12.73
CA GLY A 352 11.54 -13.24 13.15
C GLY A 352 10.27 -13.34 14.01
N LEU A 353 9.89 -14.53 14.47
CA LEU A 353 8.80 -14.73 15.43
C LEU A 353 9.26 -14.47 16.88
N HIS A 354 8.33 -13.93 17.65
CA HIS A 354 8.40 -13.97 19.10
C HIS A 354 8.03 -15.37 19.59
N GLN A 355 8.56 -15.85 20.74
CA GLN A 355 8.27 -17.19 21.28
C GLN A 355 6.75 -17.50 21.36
N ARG A 356 5.92 -16.54 21.77
CA ARG A 356 4.48 -16.69 21.81
C ARG A 356 3.86 -17.05 20.45
N ASP A 357 4.38 -16.44 19.38
CA ASP A 357 3.86 -16.63 18.03
C ASP A 357 4.43 -17.93 17.42
N ASN A 358 5.65 -18.34 17.83
CA ASN A 358 6.26 -19.60 17.48
C ASN A 358 5.45 -20.80 18.00
N GLU A 359 4.98 -20.75 19.24
CA GLU A 359 4.09 -21.79 19.82
C GLU A 359 2.82 -22.00 18.94
N ARG A 360 2.22 -20.92 18.46
CA ARG A 360 1.04 -20.98 17.57
C ARG A 360 1.38 -21.61 16.22
N LEU A 361 2.52 -21.26 15.65
CA LEU A 361 3.02 -21.86 14.41
C LEU A 361 3.20 -23.37 14.57
N LEU A 362 3.91 -23.80 15.63
CA LEU A 362 4.14 -25.21 15.91
C LEU A 362 2.86 -26.01 16.12
N LYS A 363 1.85 -25.44 16.82
CA LYS A 363 0.52 -26.05 16.91
C LYS A 363 -0.14 -26.24 15.55
N THR A 364 0.05 -25.28 14.66
CA THR A 364 -0.51 -25.35 13.31
C THR A 364 0.18 -26.41 12.46
N LEU A 365 1.52 -26.50 12.53
CA LEU A 365 2.30 -27.55 11.83
C LEU A 365 1.94 -28.95 12.33
N LYS A 366 1.76 -29.13 13.64
CA LYS A 366 1.25 -30.38 14.21
C LYS A 366 -0.13 -30.76 13.69
N ARG A 367 -1.06 -29.76 13.62
CA ARG A 367 -2.39 -30.01 13.06
C ARG A 367 -2.32 -30.46 11.61
N LEU A 368 -1.41 -29.89 10.78
CA LEU A 368 -1.20 -30.36 9.41
C LEU A 368 -0.76 -31.83 9.37
N ARG A 369 0.21 -32.21 10.18
CA ARG A 369 0.66 -33.59 10.35
C ARG A 369 -0.51 -34.50 10.76
N ASP A 370 -1.28 -34.10 11.73
CA ASP A 370 -2.41 -34.88 12.30
C ASP A 370 -3.55 -35.08 11.27
N LEU A 371 -3.63 -34.24 10.23
CA LEU A 371 -4.52 -34.44 9.06
C LEU A 371 -3.99 -35.49 8.06
N GLY A 372 -2.90 -36.19 8.35
CA GLY A 372 -2.33 -37.24 7.50
C GLY A 372 -1.28 -36.72 6.49
N ASN A 373 -0.72 -35.55 6.71
CA ASN A 373 0.35 -35.00 5.89
C ASN A 373 1.73 -35.30 6.48
N THR A 374 2.76 -35.20 5.63
CA THR A 374 4.16 -35.20 6.08
C THR A 374 4.67 -33.76 6.09
N VAL A 375 5.28 -33.35 7.20
CA VAL A 375 5.81 -31.98 7.36
C VAL A 375 7.30 -32.07 7.66
N ILE A 376 8.13 -31.54 6.77
CA ILE A 376 9.59 -31.40 6.93
C ILE A 376 9.88 -29.92 7.18
N VAL A 377 10.63 -29.63 8.21
CA VAL A 377 10.97 -28.25 8.60
C VAL A 377 12.48 -28.15 8.81
N VAL A 378 13.12 -27.21 8.13
CA VAL A 378 14.47 -26.79 8.45
C VAL A 378 14.38 -25.75 9.54
N GLU A 379 14.97 -26.00 10.72
CA GLU A 379 14.83 -25.13 11.87
C GLU A 379 16.07 -25.08 12.74
N HIS A 380 16.24 -23.94 13.42
CA HIS A 380 17.29 -23.69 14.40
C HIS A 380 16.73 -23.38 15.80
N ASP A 381 15.42 -23.23 15.88
CA ASP A 381 14.72 -22.92 17.14
C ASP A 381 14.64 -24.17 18.04
N GLU A 382 15.05 -24.02 19.29
CA GLU A 382 15.07 -25.14 20.28
C GLU A 382 13.69 -25.73 20.50
N GLU A 383 12.63 -24.88 20.55
CA GLU A 383 11.25 -25.30 20.79
C GLU A 383 10.71 -26.11 19.59
N ALA A 384 11.03 -25.68 18.38
CA ALA A 384 10.68 -26.41 17.17
C ALA A 384 11.36 -27.78 17.11
N ILE A 385 12.68 -27.84 17.35
CA ILE A 385 13.45 -29.09 17.33
C ILE A 385 12.95 -30.06 18.41
N THR A 386 12.71 -29.57 19.64
CA THR A 386 12.27 -30.42 20.75
C THR A 386 10.83 -30.92 20.58
N THR A 387 10.04 -30.24 19.78
CA THR A 387 8.64 -30.56 19.49
C THR A 387 8.48 -31.58 18.37
N ALA A 388 9.51 -31.76 17.52
CA ALA A 388 9.50 -32.63 16.37
C ALA A 388 9.45 -34.13 16.77
N ASP A 389 8.73 -34.93 15.97
CA ASP A 389 8.66 -36.39 16.15
C ASP A 389 9.99 -37.06 15.77
N HIS A 390 10.65 -36.53 14.76
CA HIS A 390 11.91 -37.03 14.22
C HIS A 390 12.82 -35.85 13.87
N VAL A 391 14.10 -35.95 14.22
CA VAL A 391 15.12 -34.93 13.93
C VAL A 391 16.26 -35.57 13.15
N VAL A 392 16.70 -34.90 12.11
CA VAL A 392 17.90 -35.24 11.33
C VAL A 392 18.89 -34.09 11.50
N ASP A 393 20.03 -34.36 12.14
CA ASP A 393 21.06 -33.37 12.40
C ASP A 393 22.19 -33.52 11.38
N LEU A 394 22.45 -32.45 10.63
CA LEU A 394 23.46 -32.38 9.58
C LEU A 394 24.72 -31.66 10.08
N GLY A 395 25.88 -32.18 9.74
CA GLY A 395 27.16 -31.61 10.15
C GLY A 395 28.34 -32.40 9.58
N PRO A 396 29.50 -32.48 10.34
CA PRO A 396 29.71 -31.83 11.64
C PRO A 396 29.98 -30.32 11.58
N ALA A 397 30.33 -29.78 10.40
CA ALA A 397 30.66 -28.39 10.19
C ALA A 397 29.99 -27.84 8.90
N ALA A 398 30.42 -26.67 8.44
CA ALA A 398 29.84 -26.05 7.23
C ALA A 398 30.71 -26.31 5.97
N GLY A 399 30.16 -26.09 4.80
CA GLY A 399 30.82 -26.21 3.50
C GLY A 399 31.37 -27.61 3.24
N VAL A 400 32.62 -27.72 2.78
CA VAL A 400 33.26 -28.98 2.43
C VAL A 400 33.40 -29.98 3.60
N ASN A 401 33.34 -29.48 4.82
CA ASN A 401 33.41 -30.28 6.04
C ASN A 401 32.05 -30.70 6.60
N GLY A 402 30.97 -30.27 5.97
CA GLY A 402 29.58 -30.58 6.32
C GLY A 402 28.97 -31.69 5.44
N GLY A 403 27.67 -31.67 5.35
CA GLY A 403 26.89 -32.51 4.41
C GLY A 403 26.74 -33.97 4.82
N ARG A 404 26.93 -34.30 6.10
CA ARG A 404 26.76 -35.66 6.64
C ARG A 404 25.65 -35.68 7.69
N VAL A 405 24.91 -36.78 7.77
CA VAL A 405 24.02 -37.03 8.90
C VAL A 405 24.85 -37.41 10.11
N VAL A 406 24.90 -36.57 11.12
CA VAL A 406 25.64 -36.75 12.37
C VAL A 406 24.82 -37.53 13.39
N ALA A 407 23.53 -37.23 13.44
CA ALA A 407 22.55 -37.88 14.31
C ALA A 407 21.18 -37.86 13.69
N GLU A 408 20.37 -38.92 13.94
CA GLU A 408 18.98 -39.00 13.54
C GLU A 408 18.13 -39.76 14.56
N GLY A 409 16.87 -39.41 14.65
CA GLY A 409 15.87 -40.05 15.52
C GLY A 409 15.11 -39.05 16.38
N ASN A 410 14.57 -39.52 17.50
CA ASN A 410 13.89 -38.62 18.42
C ASN A 410 14.87 -37.70 19.17
N VAL A 411 14.36 -36.62 19.76
CA VAL A 411 15.16 -35.61 20.46
C VAL A 411 16.04 -36.20 21.56
N THR A 412 15.57 -37.24 22.25
CA THR A 412 16.37 -37.92 23.29
C THR A 412 17.64 -38.58 22.73
N LYS A 413 17.55 -39.18 21.53
CA LYS A 413 18.67 -39.78 20.83
C LYS A 413 19.66 -38.71 20.38
N ILE A 414 19.17 -37.57 19.88
CA ILE A 414 20.01 -36.42 19.49
C ILE A 414 20.79 -35.89 20.70
N LYS A 415 20.10 -35.63 21.83
CA LYS A 415 20.71 -35.13 23.08
C LYS A 415 21.83 -36.04 23.64
N LYS A 416 21.75 -37.35 23.38
CA LYS A 416 22.75 -38.34 23.81
C LYS A 416 23.96 -38.46 22.89
N ASN A 417 23.84 -37.98 21.64
CA ASN A 417 24.94 -38.09 20.68
C ASN A 417 26.02 -37.04 20.94
N GLN A 418 27.23 -37.49 21.24
CA GLN A 418 28.34 -36.59 21.57
C GLN A 418 28.91 -35.85 20.36
N ASN A 419 28.68 -36.36 19.14
CA ASN A 419 29.15 -35.73 17.90
C ASN A 419 28.18 -34.68 17.38
N SER A 420 26.95 -34.65 17.91
CA SER A 420 25.93 -33.65 17.53
C SER A 420 26.14 -32.37 18.33
N ILE A 421 26.52 -31.28 17.66
CA ILE A 421 26.60 -29.95 18.26
C ILE A 421 25.19 -29.51 18.73
N THR A 422 24.18 -29.72 17.90
CA THR A 422 22.77 -29.47 18.25
C THR A 422 22.39 -30.23 19.52
N GLY A 423 22.75 -31.51 19.63
CA GLY A 423 22.50 -32.33 20.81
C GLY A 423 23.22 -31.83 22.06
N GLN A 424 24.44 -31.32 21.92
CA GLN A 424 25.20 -30.74 23.04
C GLN A 424 24.52 -29.46 23.59
N TYR A 425 24.02 -28.56 22.71
CA TYR A 425 23.24 -27.39 23.14
C TYR A 425 21.92 -27.80 23.77
N LEU A 426 21.12 -28.66 23.12
CA LEU A 426 19.85 -29.15 23.65
C LEU A 426 19.97 -29.88 24.99
N SER A 427 21.12 -30.52 25.27
CA SER A 427 21.38 -31.18 26.54
C SER A 427 21.94 -30.26 27.62
N GLY A 428 22.29 -29.02 27.26
CA GLY A 428 22.94 -28.06 28.18
C GLY A 428 24.43 -28.28 28.41
N LYS A 429 25.08 -29.23 27.70
CA LYS A 429 26.53 -29.41 27.75
C LYS A 429 27.25 -28.20 27.19
N LEU A 430 26.78 -27.69 26.08
CA LEU A 430 27.17 -26.40 25.54
C LEU A 430 26.07 -25.38 25.83
N LYS A 431 26.47 -24.17 26.18
CA LYS A 431 25.55 -23.04 26.38
C LYS A 431 26.25 -21.74 26.08
N ILE A 432 25.48 -20.75 25.67
CA ILE A 432 25.95 -19.37 25.56
C ILE A 432 25.92 -18.77 26.96
N GLU A 433 27.10 -18.38 27.46
CA GLU A 433 27.20 -17.81 28.80
C GLU A 433 26.55 -16.44 28.89
N ILE A 434 25.74 -16.24 29.93
CA ILE A 434 25.16 -14.94 30.24
C ILE A 434 26.20 -14.14 31.03
N PRO A 435 26.61 -12.94 30.53
CA PRO A 435 27.58 -12.12 31.24
C PRO A 435 27.07 -11.77 32.65
N SER A 436 27.93 -12.02 33.66
CA SER A 436 27.61 -11.66 35.04
C SER A 436 27.58 -10.14 35.24
N ASN A 437 28.42 -9.42 34.50
CA ASN A 437 28.47 -7.95 34.52
C ASN A 437 28.00 -7.37 33.21
N ARG A 438 27.03 -6.45 33.26
CA ARG A 438 26.55 -5.71 32.11
C ARG A 438 27.30 -4.39 31.95
N ARG A 439 27.64 -4.02 30.71
CA ARG A 439 28.19 -2.69 30.43
C ARG A 439 27.19 -1.59 30.78
N LYS A 440 27.69 -0.52 31.37
CA LYS A 440 26.96 0.72 31.59
C LYS A 440 27.12 1.62 30.37
N ALA A 441 26.23 2.60 30.22
CA ALA A 441 26.36 3.62 29.20
C ALA A 441 27.73 4.31 29.24
N LEU A 442 28.36 4.48 28.07
CA LEU A 442 29.64 5.17 27.95
C LEU A 442 29.49 6.61 28.46
N ASN A 443 30.29 6.98 29.48
CA ASN A 443 30.21 8.30 30.11
C ASN A 443 28.82 8.73 30.54
N ASN A 444 27.93 7.78 30.84
CA ASN A 444 26.52 8.04 31.18
C ASN A 444 25.74 8.79 30.09
N LYS A 445 26.08 8.53 28.79
CA LYS A 445 25.45 9.17 27.63
C LYS A 445 24.44 8.25 26.96
N TYR A 446 23.36 8.85 26.45
CA TYR A 446 22.22 8.16 25.85
C TYR A 446 21.77 8.86 24.59
N ILE A 447 21.17 8.09 23.66
CA ILE A 447 20.28 8.62 22.63
C ILE A 447 18.88 8.56 23.20
N GLU A 448 18.19 9.69 23.23
CA GLU A 448 16.83 9.78 23.73
C GLU A 448 15.86 10.04 22.57
N ILE A 449 14.93 9.12 22.33
CA ILE A 449 13.83 9.29 21.40
C ILE A 449 12.65 9.85 22.20
N ILE A 450 12.07 10.97 21.78
CA ILE A 450 11.01 11.66 22.51
C ILE A 450 9.74 11.67 21.66
N LYS A 451 8.65 11.12 22.21
CA LYS A 451 7.30 11.09 21.63
C LYS A 451 7.26 10.57 20.20
N ALA A 452 7.77 9.37 19.99
CA ALA A 452 7.63 8.70 18.70
C ALA A 452 6.16 8.27 18.46
N GLU A 453 5.59 8.66 17.31
CA GLU A 453 4.19 8.46 16.93
C GLU A 453 4.01 7.77 15.57
N GLY A 454 5.08 7.19 15.01
CA GLY A 454 4.99 6.51 13.71
C GLY A 454 4.13 5.25 13.78
N ASN A 455 3.28 5.01 12.79
CA ASN A 455 2.42 3.84 12.67
C ASN A 455 1.61 3.57 13.98
N ASN A 456 1.90 2.46 14.67
CA ASN A 456 1.23 2.05 15.90
C ASN A 456 1.88 2.58 17.20
N LEU A 457 2.94 3.37 17.11
CA LEU A 457 3.58 3.97 18.29
C LEU A 457 2.70 5.05 18.91
N LYS A 458 2.58 5.02 20.24
CA LYS A 458 1.70 5.91 21.02
C LYS A 458 2.54 6.83 21.90
N ASN A 459 3.14 7.88 21.32
CA ASN A 459 3.99 8.83 22.05
C ASN A 459 5.09 8.15 22.88
N VAL A 460 5.84 7.23 22.23
CA VAL A 460 6.84 6.40 22.89
C VAL A 460 8.09 7.21 23.16
N ASP A 461 8.52 7.23 24.43
CA ASP A 461 9.85 7.68 24.85
C ASP A 461 10.77 6.47 25.04
N CYS A 462 12.03 6.58 24.59
CA CYS A 462 13.00 5.50 24.69
C CYS A 462 14.42 6.04 24.82
N GLU A 463 15.17 5.50 25.79
CA GLU A 463 16.59 5.80 25.99
C GLU A 463 17.44 4.61 25.55
N ILE A 464 18.46 4.90 24.73
CA ILE A 464 19.40 3.90 24.23
C ILE A 464 20.80 4.28 24.73
N PRO A 465 21.40 3.46 25.63
CA PRO A 465 22.70 3.77 26.20
C PRO A 465 23.81 3.63 25.15
N LEU A 466 24.69 4.60 25.05
CA LEU A 466 25.84 4.57 24.14
C LEU A 466 26.92 3.56 24.60
N GLY A 467 27.63 2.99 23.65
CA GLY A 467 28.71 2.04 23.91
C GLY A 467 28.24 0.67 24.40
N THR A 468 26.96 0.34 24.23
CA THR A 468 26.37 -0.93 24.66
C THR A 468 25.73 -1.67 23.48
N LEU A 469 25.60 -2.99 23.63
CA LEU A 469 24.73 -3.80 22.77
C LEU A 469 23.29 -3.72 23.31
N THR A 470 22.42 -3.06 22.57
CA THR A 470 21.01 -2.87 22.94
C THR A 470 20.10 -3.70 22.04
N CYS A 471 19.26 -4.55 22.62
CA CYS A 471 18.25 -5.33 21.90
C CYS A 471 16.86 -4.71 22.05
N ILE A 472 16.19 -4.47 20.92
CA ILE A 472 14.79 -4.07 20.88
C ILE A 472 13.94 -5.32 20.64
N THR A 473 13.15 -5.71 21.62
CA THR A 473 12.35 -6.95 21.56
C THR A 473 10.84 -6.67 21.65
N GLY A 474 10.04 -7.69 21.42
CA GLY A 474 8.58 -7.63 21.49
C GLY A 474 7.91 -8.48 20.41
N VAL A 475 6.61 -8.70 20.56
CA VAL A 475 5.82 -9.50 19.60
C VAL A 475 5.84 -8.93 18.19
N SER A 476 5.53 -9.76 17.19
CA SER A 476 5.40 -9.32 15.79
C SER A 476 4.36 -8.18 15.70
N GLY A 477 4.67 -7.16 14.88
CA GLY A 477 3.81 -5.97 14.75
C GLY A 477 3.80 -4.99 15.94
N SER A 478 4.65 -5.17 16.97
CA SER A 478 4.68 -4.26 18.13
C SER A 478 5.26 -2.88 17.87
N GLY A 479 5.83 -2.62 16.68
CA GLY A 479 6.40 -1.32 16.33
C GLY A 479 7.92 -1.23 16.45
N LYS A 480 8.64 -2.35 16.66
CA LYS A 480 10.11 -2.39 16.77
C LYS A 480 10.80 -1.68 15.60
N SER A 481 10.52 -2.10 14.37
CA SER A 481 11.10 -1.51 13.16
C SER A 481 10.65 -0.06 12.95
N THR A 482 9.44 0.30 13.37
CA THR A 482 8.96 1.69 13.33
C THR A 482 9.80 2.58 14.25
N LEU A 483 10.11 2.11 15.47
CA LEU A 483 10.93 2.86 16.42
C LEU A 483 12.39 2.94 15.95
N THR A 484 12.99 1.79 15.54
CA THR A 484 14.42 1.71 15.25
C THR A 484 14.76 2.20 13.85
N ILE A 485 14.07 1.70 12.81
CA ILE A 485 14.40 2.03 11.42
C ILE A 485 13.68 3.32 10.99
N ASN A 486 12.33 3.36 11.11
CA ASN A 486 11.58 4.48 10.56
C ASN A 486 11.73 5.77 11.38
N THR A 487 11.96 5.67 12.68
CA THR A 487 12.15 6.86 13.54
C THR A 487 13.62 7.14 13.78
N LEU A 488 14.34 6.26 14.47
CA LEU A 488 15.72 6.52 14.90
C LEU A 488 16.68 6.57 13.70
N PHE A 489 16.82 5.47 12.95
CA PHE A 489 17.79 5.39 11.86
C PHE A 489 17.59 6.51 10.83
N LYS A 490 16.35 6.69 10.34
CA LYS A 490 16.08 7.73 9.34
C LYS A 490 16.38 9.13 9.85
N SER A 491 16.10 9.43 11.13
CA SER A 491 16.40 10.72 11.73
C SER A 491 17.90 10.96 11.89
N VAL A 492 18.64 9.95 12.36
CA VAL A 492 20.10 10.01 12.51
C VAL A 492 20.77 10.12 11.15
N ALA A 493 20.35 9.34 10.16
CA ALA A 493 20.90 9.38 8.81
C ALA A 493 20.62 10.74 8.13
N GLN A 494 19.46 11.35 8.39
CA GLN A 494 19.17 12.70 7.91
C GLN A 494 20.13 13.73 8.53
N THR A 495 20.39 13.62 9.83
CA THR A 495 21.20 14.60 10.58
C THR A 495 22.70 14.42 10.30
N LEU A 496 23.23 13.19 10.32
CA LEU A 496 24.66 12.92 10.22
C LEU A 496 25.13 12.67 8.78
N ASN A 497 24.37 11.92 8.01
CA ASN A 497 24.78 11.52 6.66
C ASN A 497 24.15 12.41 5.57
N GLY A 498 23.34 13.42 5.91
CA GLY A 498 22.63 14.26 4.96
C GLY A 498 21.63 13.48 4.08
N SER A 499 21.18 12.31 4.55
CA SER A 499 20.25 11.48 3.80
C SER A 499 18.89 12.17 3.66
N ARG A 500 18.16 11.82 2.60
CA ARG A 500 16.84 12.38 2.29
C ARG A 500 15.68 11.56 2.87
N TYR A 501 15.97 10.64 3.79
CA TYR A 501 14.93 9.86 4.44
C TYR A 501 13.98 10.76 5.22
N THR A 502 12.69 10.50 5.13
CA THR A 502 11.69 11.13 5.99
C THR A 502 11.50 10.26 7.23
N PRO A 503 11.91 10.73 8.42
CA PRO A 503 11.67 10.00 9.65
C PRO A 503 10.19 9.91 9.97
N ALA A 504 9.77 8.85 10.66
CA ALA A 504 8.42 8.77 11.21
C ALA A 504 8.20 9.89 12.24
N LYS A 505 6.93 10.26 12.45
CA LYS A 505 6.56 11.36 13.34
C LYS A 505 7.09 11.14 14.76
N HIS A 506 7.83 12.10 15.28
CA HIS A 506 8.36 12.16 16.64
C HIS A 506 8.58 13.62 17.03
N LYS A 507 8.77 13.89 18.32
CA LYS A 507 9.02 15.26 18.78
C LYS A 507 10.48 15.65 18.59
N GLU A 508 11.43 14.84 19.07
CA GLU A 508 12.86 15.15 19.09
C GLU A 508 13.67 13.87 19.31
N ILE A 509 14.91 13.83 18.79
CA ILE A 509 15.92 12.83 19.18
C ILE A 509 17.14 13.59 19.71
N LYS A 510 17.53 13.30 20.94
CA LYS A 510 18.70 13.90 21.59
C LYS A 510 19.89 12.95 21.58
N GLY A 511 21.09 13.51 21.81
CA GLY A 511 22.33 12.73 21.88
C GLY A 511 22.97 12.45 20.52
N LEU A 512 22.46 13.01 19.42
CA LEU A 512 22.99 12.77 18.06
C LEU A 512 24.40 13.32 17.88
N GLN A 513 24.78 14.35 18.62
CA GLN A 513 26.14 14.93 18.63
C GLN A 513 27.22 13.97 19.13
N GLU A 514 26.84 12.87 19.74
CA GLU A 514 27.73 11.83 20.25
C GLU A 514 28.01 10.74 19.22
N LEU A 515 27.43 10.85 18.03
CA LEU A 515 27.54 9.87 16.94
C LEU A 515 28.24 10.50 15.74
N ASP A 516 29.19 9.78 15.16
CA ASP A 516 29.89 10.18 13.93
C ASP A 516 29.15 9.73 12.68
N LYS A 517 28.59 8.52 12.69
CA LYS A 517 27.95 7.88 11.53
C LYS A 517 26.86 6.91 11.96
N VAL A 518 25.89 6.66 11.10
CA VAL A 518 24.92 5.57 11.26
C VAL A 518 24.97 4.66 10.04
N ILE A 519 24.92 3.35 10.30
CA ILE A 519 24.92 2.29 9.27
C ILE A 519 23.68 1.44 9.50
N ASP A 520 22.94 1.16 8.43
CA ASP A 520 21.84 0.21 8.41
C ASP A 520 22.28 -1.09 7.75
N ILE A 521 21.97 -2.21 8.39
CA ILE A 521 22.20 -3.56 7.86
C ILE A 521 20.87 -4.28 7.94
N ASP A 522 20.25 -4.49 6.80
CA ASP A 522 18.96 -5.14 6.66
C ASP A 522 19.09 -6.58 6.11
N GLN A 523 17.97 -7.25 5.92
CA GLN A 523 17.89 -8.61 5.36
C GLN A 523 17.76 -8.62 3.83
N SER A 524 17.98 -7.49 3.15
CA SER A 524 17.90 -7.45 1.70
C SER A 524 19.04 -8.25 1.06
N PRO A 525 18.80 -8.86 -0.10
CA PRO A 525 19.85 -9.55 -0.85
C PRO A 525 21.01 -8.61 -1.18
N ILE A 526 22.24 -9.08 -1.05
CA ILE A 526 23.48 -8.34 -1.36
C ILE A 526 23.49 -7.78 -2.80
N GLY A 527 22.72 -8.35 -3.69
CA GLY A 527 22.54 -7.88 -5.06
C GLY A 527 21.44 -8.64 -5.77
N ARG A 528 20.84 -8.02 -6.77
CA ARG A 528 19.72 -8.59 -7.55
C ARG A 528 20.15 -9.23 -8.87
N THR A 529 21.43 -9.24 -9.18
CA THR A 529 21.96 -9.77 -10.44
C THR A 529 22.83 -11.02 -10.21
N PRO A 530 22.89 -11.96 -11.18
CA PRO A 530 23.78 -13.11 -11.11
C PRO A 530 25.27 -12.76 -10.98
N ARG A 531 25.65 -11.51 -11.24
CA ARG A 531 27.04 -11.00 -11.10
C ARG A 531 27.37 -10.55 -9.69
N SER A 532 26.39 -10.44 -8.80
CA SER A 532 26.61 -10.04 -7.41
C SER A 532 27.13 -11.22 -6.60
N ASN A 533 28.20 -11.00 -5.86
CA ASN A 533 28.83 -11.98 -4.97
C ASN A 533 29.38 -11.27 -3.71
N PRO A 534 29.82 -12.00 -2.68
CA PRO A 534 30.35 -11.39 -1.46
C PRO A 534 31.51 -10.42 -1.69
N ALA A 535 32.37 -10.67 -2.68
CA ALA A 535 33.48 -9.77 -3.00
C ALA A 535 32.97 -8.43 -3.57
N THR A 536 31.92 -8.44 -4.38
CA THR A 536 31.32 -7.18 -4.88
C THR A 536 30.72 -6.36 -3.74
N CYS A 537 30.15 -6.99 -2.72
CA CYS A 537 29.64 -6.30 -1.54
C CYS A 537 30.76 -5.67 -0.70
N LEU A 538 31.87 -6.39 -0.50
CA LEU A 538 32.99 -5.93 0.33
C LEU A 538 33.87 -4.88 -0.36
N LEU A 539 34.04 -4.99 -1.70
CA LEU A 539 34.99 -4.15 -2.45
C LEU A 539 34.34 -2.97 -3.17
N TYR A 540 33.02 -2.99 -3.38
CA TYR A 540 32.26 -1.97 -4.13
C TYR A 540 31.18 -1.27 -3.28
N THR A 541 31.39 -1.15 -1.97
CA THR A 541 30.62 -0.19 -1.18
C THR A 541 30.99 1.22 -1.63
N SER A 542 30.08 2.19 -1.51
CA SER A 542 30.30 3.57 -1.95
C SER A 542 31.61 4.17 -1.44
N ASP A 543 32.03 3.82 -0.23
CA ASP A 543 33.25 4.29 0.39
C ASP A 543 34.51 3.63 -0.22
N ALA A 544 34.45 2.32 -0.54
CA ALA A 544 35.56 1.61 -1.19
C ALA A 544 35.76 2.02 -2.67
N ALA A 545 34.69 2.46 -3.37
CA ALA A 545 34.80 2.99 -4.72
C ALA A 545 35.48 4.37 -4.75
N ASP A 546 35.33 5.17 -3.71
CA ASP A 546 36.00 6.46 -3.55
C ASP A 546 37.47 6.28 -3.14
N GLU A 547 37.80 5.34 -2.26
CA GLU A 547 39.18 4.98 -1.93
C GLU A 547 39.91 4.33 -3.10
N ALA A 548 39.25 3.47 -3.90
CA ALA A 548 39.88 2.85 -5.07
C ALA A 548 40.22 3.85 -6.18
N LYS A 549 39.52 4.97 -6.30
CA LYS A 549 39.87 6.06 -7.22
C LYS A 549 41.18 6.74 -6.90
N TRP A 550 41.57 6.76 -5.62
CA TRP A 550 42.87 7.32 -5.17
C TRP A 550 44.03 6.37 -5.46
N VAL A 551 43.79 5.08 -5.51
CA VAL A 551 44.85 4.06 -5.76
C VAL A 551 45.18 3.93 -7.26
N VAL A 552 44.26 4.31 -8.16
CA VAL A 552 44.46 4.24 -9.63
C VAL A 552 45.08 5.51 -10.20
N LEU A 553 45.16 6.60 -9.44
CA LEU A 553 45.74 7.88 -9.83
C LEU A 553 47.08 8.23 -9.13
N GLY A 554 47.66 7.29 -8.42
CA GLY A 554 48.98 7.42 -7.80
C GLY A 554 50.07 6.72 -8.58
#